data_70e2589bc0a2e314b2f8c0bfe49cebcf
#
_entry.id   70e2589bc0a2e314b2f8c0bfe49cebcf
#
_cell.length_a   1.000
_cell.length_b   1.000
_cell.length_c   1.000
_cell.angle_alpha   90.00
_cell.angle_beta   90.00
_cell.angle_gamma   90.00
#
_symmetry.space_group_name_H-M   'P 1'
#
loop_
_entity.id
_entity.type
_entity.pdbx_description
1 polymer ?
#
loop_
_entity_poly.entity_id
_entity_poly.type
_entity_poly.pdbx_seq_one_letter_code
_entity_poly.pdbx_strand_id
1 'polypeptide(L)'
;MPRWIERAAPWLIGLTGGTLALGVGMIPWILETVRPLAGGVLEGVAPPVGLAWWLAALLTLGTASGLLARGPWRPAFLSAMMVLFLLTAEVAVAPRAYAMLQGPLREFTEDARVILGVQGTLVAYGLNAPTIVFYAHRRVTPLGPASPEGPDQLRRLLAAGRPVVVITRSVHAPRLDGVSGLFRLKSRGGYAIYSSLRRAMGNFK
;
A
#
# COMPACT_ATOMS: atom_id res chain seq x y z
N MET A 1 41.66 -16.66 -9.45
CA MET A 1 40.90 -15.40 -9.51
C MET A 1 41.88 -14.24 -9.76
N PRO A 2 41.59 -13.23 -10.58
CA PRO A 2 42.49 -12.09 -10.78
C PRO A 2 42.67 -11.32 -9.45
N ARG A 3 43.92 -10.96 -9.12
CA ARG A 3 44.29 -10.26 -7.88
C ARG A 3 43.55 -8.94 -7.63
N TRP A 4 43.06 -8.28 -8.67
CA TRP A 4 42.28 -7.04 -8.54
C TRP A 4 40.90 -7.28 -7.94
N ILE A 5 40.26 -8.43 -8.22
CA ILE A 5 38.95 -8.81 -7.63
C ILE A 5 39.10 -9.00 -6.14
N GLU A 6 40.16 -9.63 -5.68
CA GLU A 6 40.40 -9.84 -4.22
C GLU A 6 40.60 -8.52 -3.48
N ARG A 7 41.17 -7.50 -4.13
CA ARG A 7 41.36 -6.17 -3.56
C ARG A 7 40.08 -5.32 -3.60
N ALA A 8 39.28 -5.45 -4.65
CA ALA A 8 38.05 -4.67 -4.83
C ALA A 8 36.86 -5.22 -4.03
N ALA A 9 36.80 -6.54 -3.81
CA ALA A 9 35.66 -7.18 -3.14
C ALA A 9 35.30 -6.59 -1.76
N PRO A 10 36.27 -6.31 -0.84
CA PRO A 10 35.95 -5.68 0.44
C PRO A 10 35.30 -4.31 0.29
N TRP A 11 35.79 -3.48 -0.64
CA TRP A 11 35.26 -2.15 -0.91
C TRP A 11 33.84 -2.21 -1.48
N LEU A 12 33.60 -3.15 -2.40
CA LEU A 12 32.27 -3.36 -2.98
C LEU A 12 31.28 -3.82 -1.92
N ILE A 13 31.65 -4.77 -1.07
CA ILE A 13 30.82 -5.24 0.04
C ILE A 13 30.54 -4.10 1.02
N GLY A 14 31.55 -3.35 1.43
CA GLY A 14 31.40 -2.23 2.36
C GLY A 14 30.51 -1.13 1.81
N LEU A 15 30.72 -0.75 0.56
CA LEU A 15 29.94 0.31 -0.10
C LEU A 15 28.48 -0.13 -0.27
N THR A 16 28.24 -1.31 -0.83
CA THR A 16 26.89 -1.81 -1.10
C THR A 16 26.11 -2.03 0.19
N GLY A 17 26.72 -2.72 1.17
CA GLY A 17 26.06 -3.00 2.44
C GLY A 17 25.83 -1.74 3.27
N GLY A 18 26.79 -0.83 3.31
CA GLY A 18 26.66 0.46 3.98
C GLY A 18 25.57 1.34 3.36
N THR A 19 25.51 1.43 2.04
CA THR A 19 24.47 2.19 1.33
C THR A 19 23.09 1.62 1.58
N LEU A 20 22.93 0.29 1.52
CA LEU A 20 21.67 -0.38 1.81
C LEU A 20 21.24 -0.18 3.28
N ALA A 21 22.14 -0.32 4.23
CA ALA A 21 21.85 -0.12 5.65
C ALA A 21 21.39 1.33 5.93
N LEU A 22 22.06 2.30 5.33
CA LEU A 22 21.70 3.72 5.40
C LEU A 22 20.31 3.96 4.79
N GLY A 23 20.07 3.44 3.58
CA GLY A 23 18.77 3.57 2.90
C GLY A 23 17.62 3.00 3.72
N VAL A 24 17.80 1.80 4.28
CA VAL A 24 16.78 1.16 5.14
C VAL A 24 16.58 1.94 6.44
N GLY A 25 17.65 2.41 7.08
CA GLY A 25 17.57 3.22 8.30
C GLY A 25 16.87 4.57 8.09
N MET A 26 16.94 5.13 6.87
CA MET A 26 16.28 6.37 6.51
C MET A 26 14.80 6.22 6.13
N ILE A 27 14.29 5.00 5.96
CA ILE A 27 12.88 4.76 5.56
C ILE A 27 11.88 5.53 6.43
N PRO A 28 11.96 5.54 7.78
CA PRO A 28 11.00 6.27 8.61
C PRO A 28 10.99 7.78 8.31
N TRP A 29 12.16 8.38 8.15
CA TRP A 29 12.30 9.79 7.82
C TRP A 29 11.78 10.11 6.41
N ILE A 30 12.09 9.25 5.42
CA ILE A 30 11.57 9.40 4.05
C ILE A 30 10.04 9.31 4.05
N LEU A 31 9.45 8.35 4.77
CA LEU A 31 8.00 8.21 4.87
C LEU A 31 7.35 9.46 5.48
N GLU A 32 7.92 10.06 6.50
CA GLU A 32 7.41 11.31 7.07
C GLU A 32 7.51 12.49 6.10
N THR A 33 8.61 12.59 5.38
CA THR A 33 8.82 13.66 4.39
C THR A 33 7.87 13.53 3.19
N VAL A 34 7.58 12.30 2.75
CA VAL A 34 6.70 12.04 1.60
C VAL A 34 5.22 12.00 2.01
N ARG A 35 4.90 11.87 3.29
CA ARG A 35 3.51 11.79 3.79
C ARG A 35 2.57 12.86 3.22
N PRO A 36 2.92 14.16 3.21
CA PRO A 36 2.06 15.19 2.65
C PRO A 36 1.84 15.05 1.14
N LEU A 37 2.80 14.46 0.43
CA LEU A 37 2.73 14.23 -1.03
C LEU A 37 1.95 12.97 -1.39
N ALA A 38 1.78 12.05 -0.45
CA ALA A 38 1.17 10.74 -0.69
C ALA A 38 -0.38 10.77 -0.75
N GLY A 39 -1.01 11.96 -0.76
CA GLY A 39 -2.46 12.10 -0.99
C GLY A 39 -3.35 11.29 -0.04
N GLY A 40 -2.94 11.16 1.24
CA GLY A 40 -3.70 10.42 2.26
C GLY A 40 -3.44 8.91 2.28
N VAL A 41 -2.66 8.35 1.35
CA VAL A 41 -2.32 6.90 1.35
C VAL A 41 -1.57 6.48 2.61
N LEU A 42 -0.71 7.37 3.14
CA LEU A 42 0.07 7.16 4.35
C LEU A 42 -0.64 7.70 5.63
N GLU A 43 -1.88 8.12 5.51
CA GLU A 43 -2.66 8.63 6.64
C GLU A 43 -2.96 7.50 7.64
N GLY A 44 -2.63 7.72 8.91
CA GLY A 44 -2.78 6.69 9.95
C GLY A 44 -1.72 5.60 9.97
N VAL A 45 -0.71 5.65 9.08
CA VAL A 45 0.41 4.72 9.07
C VAL A 45 1.50 5.22 10.00
N ALA A 46 1.75 4.48 11.07
CA ALA A 46 2.93 4.71 11.91
C ALA A 46 4.17 4.18 11.18
N PRO A 47 5.25 4.97 11.03
CA PRO A 47 6.48 4.49 10.43
C PRO A 47 7.05 3.34 11.27
N PRO A 48 7.46 2.22 10.65
CA PRO A 48 7.98 1.05 11.36
C PRO A 48 9.44 1.28 11.83
N VAL A 49 9.64 2.28 12.69
CA VAL A 49 10.98 2.74 13.12
C VAL A 49 11.82 1.59 13.67
N GLY A 50 11.29 0.80 14.60
CA GLY A 50 12.03 -0.31 15.18
C GLY A 50 12.42 -1.38 14.16
N LEU A 51 11.53 -1.69 13.20
CA LEU A 51 11.82 -2.66 12.14
C LEU A 51 12.87 -2.14 11.16
N ALA A 52 12.82 -0.85 10.79
CA ALA A 52 13.81 -0.24 9.93
C ALA A 52 15.20 -0.27 10.56
N TRP A 53 15.31 0.09 11.83
CA TRP A 53 16.57 0.02 12.57
C TRP A 53 17.08 -1.42 12.73
N TRP A 54 16.19 -2.38 12.99
CA TRP A 54 16.55 -3.80 13.04
C TRP A 54 17.13 -4.30 11.72
N LEU A 55 16.48 -3.99 10.60
CA LEU A 55 16.97 -4.37 9.27
C LEU A 55 18.28 -3.66 8.91
N ALA A 56 18.42 -2.38 9.26
CA ALA A 56 19.67 -1.65 9.08
C ALA A 56 20.81 -2.28 9.92
N ALA A 57 20.53 -2.68 11.16
CA ALA A 57 21.50 -3.36 12.01
C ALA A 57 21.93 -4.71 11.43
N LEU A 58 20.99 -5.52 10.91
CA LEU A 58 21.31 -6.78 10.23
C LEU A 58 22.23 -6.58 9.02
N LEU A 59 21.93 -5.58 8.19
CA LEU A 59 22.77 -5.24 7.03
C LEU A 59 24.15 -4.76 7.45
N THR A 60 24.24 -3.94 8.49
CA THR A 60 25.51 -3.45 9.03
C THR A 60 26.34 -4.59 9.61
N LEU A 61 25.73 -5.46 10.41
CA LEU A 61 26.40 -6.63 10.99
C LEU A 61 26.85 -7.61 9.89
N GLY A 62 26.00 -7.87 8.89
CA GLY A 62 26.34 -8.69 7.75
C GLY A 62 27.53 -8.14 6.97
N THR A 63 27.52 -6.84 6.72
CA THR A 63 28.63 -6.15 6.04
C THR A 63 29.92 -6.21 6.85
N ALA A 64 29.85 -5.87 8.14
CA ALA A 64 31.01 -5.92 9.04
C ALA A 64 31.58 -7.36 9.14
N SER A 65 30.72 -8.36 9.30
CA SER A 65 31.12 -9.77 9.34
C SER A 65 31.80 -10.19 8.03
N GLY A 66 31.23 -9.76 6.87
CA GLY A 66 31.83 -10.02 5.56
C GLY A 66 33.19 -9.35 5.34
N LEU A 67 33.43 -8.19 5.97
CA LEU A 67 34.72 -7.49 5.92
C LEU A 67 35.75 -8.12 6.87
N LEU A 68 35.31 -8.52 8.07
CA LEU A 68 36.20 -9.05 9.11
C LEU A 68 36.49 -10.55 8.96
N ALA A 69 35.55 -11.31 8.43
CA ALA A 69 35.72 -12.75 8.20
C ALA A 69 36.83 -13.01 7.16
N ARG A 70 37.69 -13.97 7.48
CA ARG A 70 38.80 -14.41 6.60
C ARG A 70 38.57 -15.87 6.19
N GLY A 71 39.05 -16.22 4.99
CA GLY A 71 39.00 -17.60 4.52
C GLY A 71 37.62 -18.06 3.99
N PRO A 72 37.36 -19.37 4.01
CA PRO A 72 36.20 -19.98 3.35
C PRO A 72 34.86 -19.67 4.04
N TRP A 73 34.87 -19.20 5.26
CA TRP A 73 33.65 -18.87 6.03
C TRP A 73 32.99 -17.55 5.61
N ARG A 74 33.74 -16.67 4.92
CA ARG A 74 33.23 -15.37 4.48
C ARG A 74 31.96 -15.45 3.64
N PRO A 75 31.90 -16.26 2.56
CA PRO A 75 30.67 -16.37 1.78
C PRO A 75 29.51 -16.99 2.57
N ALA A 76 29.79 -17.94 3.46
CA ALA A 76 28.77 -18.54 4.30
C ALA A 76 28.12 -17.52 5.25
N PHE A 77 28.91 -16.66 5.88
CA PHE A 77 28.40 -15.59 6.74
C PHE A 77 27.56 -14.57 5.96
N LEU A 78 28.06 -14.12 4.82
CA LEU A 78 27.31 -13.19 3.96
C LEU A 78 25.98 -13.78 3.51
N SER A 79 25.99 -15.05 3.08
CA SER A 79 24.77 -15.75 2.68
C SER A 79 23.79 -15.90 3.84
N ALA A 80 24.27 -16.28 5.03
CA ALA A 80 23.42 -16.41 6.21
C ALA A 80 22.77 -15.09 6.61
N MET A 81 23.52 -13.98 6.60
CA MET A 81 22.98 -12.66 6.89
C MET A 81 21.98 -12.20 5.82
N MET A 82 22.24 -12.47 4.56
CA MET A 82 21.31 -12.16 3.47
C MET A 82 20.00 -12.96 3.59
N VAL A 83 20.10 -14.26 3.89
CA VAL A 83 18.92 -15.10 4.14
C VAL A 83 18.11 -14.57 5.33
N LEU A 84 18.78 -14.23 6.43
CA LEU A 84 18.12 -13.67 7.62
C LEU A 84 17.44 -12.32 7.30
N PHE A 85 18.08 -11.45 6.54
CA PHE A 85 17.50 -10.20 6.08
C PHE A 85 16.25 -10.43 5.22
N LEU A 86 16.33 -11.32 4.22
CA LEU A 86 15.21 -11.65 3.34
C LEU A 86 14.05 -12.29 4.11
N LEU A 87 14.32 -13.21 5.02
CA LEU A 87 13.29 -13.81 5.87
C LEU A 87 12.61 -12.75 6.76
N THR A 88 13.39 -11.84 7.35
CA THR A 88 12.83 -10.75 8.17
C THR A 88 11.97 -9.82 7.29
N ALA A 89 12.42 -9.49 6.09
CA ALA A 89 11.66 -8.67 5.15
C ALA A 89 10.35 -9.36 4.75
N GLU A 90 10.39 -10.63 4.40
CA GLU A 90 9.21 -11.40 4.00
C GLU A 90 8.20 -11.54 5.16
N VAL A 91 8.66 -11.92 6.34
CA VAL A 91 7.76 -12.19 7.48
C VAL A 91 7.26 -10.91 8.16
N ALA A 92 8.09 -9.87 8.24
CA ALA A 92 7.76 -8.68 9.01
C ALA A 92 7.34 -7.47 8.15
N VAL A 93 7.93 -7.28 6.97
CA VAL A 93 7.66 -6.12 6.10
C VAL A 93 6.53 -6.41 5.13
N ALA A 94 6.57 -7.53 4.42
CA ALA A 94 5.62 -7.82 3.36
C ALA A 94 4.15 -7.84 3.84
N PRO A 95 3.78 -8.48 4.98
CA PRO A 95 2.40 -8.45 5.46
C PRO A 95 1.94 -7.05 5.86
N ARG A 96 2.83 -6.24 6.45
CA ARG A 96 2.52 -4.85 6.82
C ARG A 96 2.31 -3.97 5.59
N ALA A 97 3.19 -4.08 4.59
CA ALA A 97 3.06 -3.37 3.33
C ALA A 97 1.78 -3.79 2.58
N TYR A 98 1.48 -5.08 2.56
CA TYR A 98 0.24 -5.60 2.00
C TYR A 98 -1.00 -5.04 2.72
N ALA A 99 -1.02 -5.07 4.05
CA ALA A 99 -2.13 -4.54 4.84
C ALA A 99 -2.33 -3.03 4.62
N MET A 100 -1.23 -2.28 4.45
CA MET A 100 -1.30 -0.85 4.12
C MET A 100 -1.90 -0.58 2.73
N LEU A 101 -1.42 -1.31 1.73
CA LEU A 101 -1.78 -1.05 0.33
C LEU A 101 -3.13 -1.64 -0.06
N GLN A 102 -3.44 -2.83 0.44
CA GLN A 102 -4.62 -3.60 0.04
C GLN A 102 -5.71 -3.62 1.12
N GLY A 103 -5.34 -3.43 2.38
CA GLY A 103 -6.27 -3.49 3.51
C GLY A 103 -7.48 -2.58 3.36
N PRO A 104 -7.31 -1.27 3.08
CA PRO A 104 -8.43 -0.35 2.90
C PRO A 104 -9.36 -0.73 1.74
N LEU A 105 -8.79 -1.16 0.61
CA LEU A 105 -9.59 -1.58 -0.54
C LEU A 105 -10.38 -2.86 -0.27
N ARG A 106 -9.76 -3.82 0.41
CA ARG A 106 -10.43 -5.05 0.83
C ARG A 106 -11.58 -4.73 1.79
N GLU A 107 -11.31 -3.96 2.85
CA GLU A 107 -12.33 -3.55 3.83
C GLU A 107 -13.50 -2.85 3.14
N PHE A 108 -13.23 -1.85 2.30
CA PHE A 108 -14.28 -1.10 1.59
C PHE A 108 -15.07 -1.96 0.62
N THR A 109 -14.44 -2.97 0.04
CA THR A 109 -15.11 -3.89 -0.88
C THR A 109 -16.02 -4.86 -0.13
N GLU A 110 -15.59 -5.34 1.04
CA GLU A 110 -16.38 -6.14 1.95
C GLU A 110 -17.59 -5.34 2.48
N ASP A 111 -17.36 -4.09 2.92
CA ASP A 111 -18.43 -3.15 3.32
C ASP A 111 -19.42 -2.92 2.19
N ALA A 112 -18.93 -2.66 0.98
CA ALA A 112 -19.76 -2.48 -0.20
C ALA A 112 -20.63 -3.70 -0.51
N ARG A 113 -20.11 -4.90 -0.32
CA ARG A 113 -20.84 -6.15 -0.52
C ARG A 113 -22.01 -6.28 0.46
N VAL A 114 -21.79 -5.92 1.73
CA VAL A 114 -22.84 -5.93 2.76
C VAL A 114 -23.92 -4.89 2.45
N ILE A 115 -23.54 -3.67 2.07
CA ILE A 115 -24.47 -2.57 1.77
C ILE A 115 -25.32 -2.87 0.55
N LEU A 116 -24.71 -3.37 -0.51
CA LEU A 116 -25.36 -3.57 -1.80
C LEU A 116 -26.27 -4.80 -1.85
N GLY A 117 -26.04 -5.80 -0.99
CA GLY A 117 -26.73 -7.08 -1.10
C GLY A 117 -26.55 -7.70 -2.50
N VAL A 118 -27.63 -8.25 -3.06
CA VAL A 118 -27.60 -8.94 -4.37
C VAL A 118 -27.77 -7.96 -5.54
N GLN A 119 -28.60 -6.94 -5.38
CA GLN A 119 -29.11 -6.12 -6.51
C GLN A 119 -28.41 -4.77 -6.74
N GLY A 120 -27.50 -4.37 -5.87
CA GLY A 120 -26.84 -3.06 -5.95
C GLY A 120 -25.70 -3.01 -6.96
N THR A 121 -25.31 -1.81 -7.35
CA THR A 121 -24.21 -1.54 -8.28
C THR A 121 -22.98 -1.02 -7.55
N LEU A 122 -21.83 -1.69 -7.75
CA LEU A 122 -20.54 -1.24 -7.26
C LEU A 122 -19.81 -0.46 -8.36
N VAL A 123 -19.41 0.75 -8.04
CA VAL A 123 -18.71 1.67 -8.93
C VAL A 123 -17.29 1.92 -8.44
N ALA A 124 -16.32 1.78 -9.30
CA ALA A 124 -14.94 2.21 -9.09
C ALA A 124 -14.71 3.55 -9.81
N TYR A 125 -14.70 4.66 -9.05
CA TYR A 125 -14.55 5.99 -9.63
C TYR A 125 -13.11 6.46 -9.59
N GLY A 126 -12.49 6.63 -10.76
CA GLY A 126 -11.08 7.02 -10.85
C GLY A 126 -10.10 5.96 -10.32
N LEU A 127 -10.55 4.72 -10.28
CA LEU A 127 -9.77 3.58 -9.86
C LEU A 127 -9.72 2.55 -10.97
N ASN A 128 -8.51 2.16 -11.35
CA ASN A 128 -8.27 0.95 -12.13
C ASN A 128 -7.70 -0.09 -11.17
N ALA A 129 -8.59 -0.72 -10.39
CA ALA A 129 -8.19 -1.65 -9.35
C ALA A 129 -8.82 -3.02 -9.58
N PRO A 130 -8.12 -3.95 -10.26
CA PRO A 130 -8.52 -5.35 -10.36
C PRO A 130 -8.82 -5.98 -9.00
N THR A 131 -8.15 -5.50 -7.97
CA THR A 131 -8.34 -5.87 -6.56
C THR A 131 -9.79 -5.72 -6.10
N ILE A 132 -10.49 -4.63 -6.51
CA ILE A 132 -11.89 -4.42 -6.14
C ILE A 132 -12.78 -5.50 -6.75
N VAL A 133 -12.54 -5.85 -8.01
CA VAL A 133 -13.29 -6.92 -8.70
C VAL A 133 -13.08 -8.26 -8.01
N PHE A 134 -11.83 -8.54 -7.62
CA PHE A 134 -11.47 -9.77 -6.94
C PHE A 134 -12.16 -9.93 -5.59
N TYR A 135 -12.12 -8.91 -4.73
CA TYR A 135 -12.73 -8.99 -3.39
C TYR A 135 -14.24 -8.79 -3.41
N ALA A 136 -14.80 -8.06 -4.38
CA ALA A 136 -16.23 -7.85 -4.49
C ALA A 136 -16.99 -9.12 -4.90
N HIS A 137 -16.32 -10.06 -5.56
CA HIS A 137 -16.95 -11.23 -6.18
C HIS A 137 -18.17 -10.86 -7.05
N ARG A 138 -18.13 -9.67 -7.66
CA ARG A 138 -19.22 -9.13 -8.47
C ARG A 138 -18.70 -8.18 -9.53
N ARG A 139 -19.56 -7.89 -10.51
CA ARG A 139 -19.24 -6.92 -11.56
C ARG A 139 -19.08 -5.52 -10.95
N VAL A 140 -17.99 -4.87 -11.28
CA VAL A 140 -17.67 -3.48 -10.90
C VAL A 140 -17.78 -2.61 -12.15
N THR A 141 -18.44 -1.48 -12.03
CA THR A 141 -18.55 -0.49 -13.13
C THR A 141 -17.42 0.53 -12.98
N PRO A 142 -16.40 0.53 -13.86
CA PRO A 142 -15.37 1.54 -13.82
C PRO A 142 -15.89 2.86 -14.38
N LEU A 143 -15.69 3.98 -13.65
CA LEU A 143 -15.97 5.32 -14.11
C LEU A 143 -14.72 6.18 -14.04
N GLY A 144 -14.36 6.81 -15.16
CA GLY A 144 -13.21 7.70 -15.24
C GLY A 144 -13.54 9.09 -14.71
N PRO A 145 -12.73 9.70 -13.83
CA PRO A 145 -12.93 11.07 -13.35
C PRO A 145 -12.64 12.10 -14.43
N ALA A 146 -11.85 11.76 -15.43
CA ALA A 146 -11.50 12.59 -16.58
C ALA A 146 -12.45 12.40 -17.77
N SER A 147 -13.28 11.35 -17.76
CA SER A 147 -14.30 11.17 -18.79
C SER A 147 -15.44 12.18 -18.57
N PRO A 148 -15.80 12.99 -19.57
CA PRO A 148 -16.94 13.92 -19.46
C PRO A 148 -18.24 13.19 -19.14
N GLU A 149 -18.35 11.94 -19.52
CA GLU A 149 -19.53 11.09 -19.26
C GLU A 149 -19.56 10.47 -17.86
N GLY A 150 -18.43 10.43 -17.15
CA GLY A 150 -18.30 9.76 -15.84
C GLY A 150 -19.29 10.29 -14.78
N PRO A 151 -19.38 11.61 -14.55
CA PRO A 151 -20.34 12.18 -13.62
C PRO A 151 -21.80 11.98 -14.05
N ASP A 152 -22.09 12.08 -15.34
CA ASP A 152 -23.45 11.88 -15.86
C ASP A 152 -23.88 10.42 -15.80
N GLN A 153 -22.97 9.50 -16.07
CA GLN A 153 -23.23 8.07 -15.91
C GLN A 153 -23.49 7.72 -14.44
N LEU A 154 -22.75 8.33 -13.50
CA LEU A 154 -22.99 8.16 -12.08
C LEU A 154 -24.38 8.69 -11.70
N ARG A 155 -24.79 9.88 -12.18
CA ARG A 155 -26.13 10.43 -11.96
C ARG A 155 -27.24 9.52 -12.50
N ARG A 156 -27.05 8.94 -13.69
CA ARG A 156 -27.99 7.96 -14.27
C ARG A 156 -28.13 6.71 -13.40
N LEU A 157 -27.00 6.20 -12.86
CA LEU A 157 -27.04 5.06 -11.96
C LEU A 157 -27.78 5.37 -10.66
N LEU A 158 -27.60 6.57 -10.12
CA LEU A 158 -28.34 7.04 -8.93
C LEU A 158 -29.83 7.22 -9.21
N ALA A 159 -30.18 7.79 -10.38
CA ALA A 159 -31.55 7.97 -10.80
C ALA A 159 -32.30 6.65 -11.06
N ALA A 160 -31.59 5.56 -11.34
CA ALA A 160 -32.19 4.24 -11.56
C ALA A 160 -32.79 3.61 -10.27
N GLY A 161 -32.66 4.26 -9.11
CA GLY A 161 -33.26 3.85 -7.84
C GLY A 161 -32.68 2.59 -7.21
N ARG A 162 -31.61 2.03 -7.79
CA ARG A 162 -30.90 0.87 -7.23
C ARG A 162 -29.83 1.34 -6.23
N PRO A 163 -29.53 0.54 -5.20
CA PRO A 163 -28.40 0.84 -4.33
C PRO A 163 -27.10 0.97 -5.11
N VAL A 164 -26.40 2.07 -4.91
CA VAL A 164 -25.10 2.34 -5.51
C VAL A 164 -24.05 2.56 -4.41
N VAL A 165 -22.93 1.86 -4.50
CA VAL A 165 -21.76 2.14 -3.69
C VAL A 165 -20.62 2.55 -4.61
N VAL A 166 -19.94 3.64 -4.25
CA VAL A 166 -18.81 4.17 -5.01
C VAL A 166 -17.56 4.08 -4.17
N ILE A 167 -16.52 3.43 -4.69
CA ILE A 167 -15.18 3.45 -4.11
C ILE A 167 -14.31 4.35 -4.98
N THR A 168 -13.58 5.27 -4.35
CA THR A 168 -12.74 6.24 -5.03
C THR A 168 -11.44 6.51 -4.27
N ARG A 169 -10.46 7.14 -4.93
CA ARG A 169 -9.31 7.73 -4.24
C ARG A 169 -9.71 9.03 -3.54
N SER A 170 -9.11 9.33 -2.40
CA SER A 170 -9.38 10.55 -1.63
C SER A 170 -9.18 11.83 -2.45
N VAL A 171 -8.26 11.82 -3.43
CA VAL A 171 -8.03 12.94 -4.35
C VAL A 171 -9.25 13.27 -5.22
N HIS A 172 -10.14 12.31 -5.48
CA HIS A 172 -11.37 12.51 -6.25
C HIS A 172 -12.60 12.70 -5.36
N ALA A 173 -12.47 12.52 -4.04
CA ALA A 173 -13.56 12.66 -3.08
C ALA A 173 -14.30 14.00 -3.17
N PRO A 174 -13.62 15.17 -3.30
CA PRO A 174 -14.30 16.46 -3.39
C PRO A 174 -15.30 16.57 -4.57
N ARG A 175 -15.06 15.81 -5.64
CA ARG A 175 -15.98 15.76 -6.80
C ARG A 175 -17.27 15.00 -6.50
N LEU A 176 -17.19 14.03 -5.59
CA LEU A 176 -18.33 13.19 -5.19
C LEU A 176 -19.10 13.78 -4.02
N ASP A 177 -18.47 14.59 -3.17
CA ASP A 177 -19.11 15.24 -2.01
C ASP A 177 -20.26 16.17 -2.44
N GLY A 178 -20.20 16.74 -3.66
CA GLY A 178 -21.25 17.58 -4.24
C GLY A 178 -22.36 16.82 -4.99
N VAL A 179 -22.28 15.49 -5.07
CA VAL A 179 -23.27 14.72 -5.85
C VAL A 179 -24.48 14.41 -4.96
N SER A 180 -25.65 14.95 -5.35
CA SER A 180 -26.91 14.65 -4.66
C SER A 180 -27.20 13.14 -4.64
N GLY A 181 -27.59 12.64 -3.47
CA GLY A 181 -27.92 11.23 -3.28
C GLY A 181 -26.72 10.33 -3.00
N LEU A 182 -25.51 10.88 -2.86
CA LEU A 182 -24.34 10.16 -2.36
C LEU A 182 -23.95 10.66 -0.96
N PHE A 183 -23.66 9.73 -0.07
CA PHE A 183 -23.23 10.00 1.30
C PHE A 183 -21.88 9.33 1.52
N ARG A 184 -20.90 10.10 1.99
CA ARG A 184 -19.60 9.56 2.37
C ARG A 184 -19.77 8.72 3.65
N LEU A 185 -19.41 7.45 3.59
CA LEU A 185 -19.47 6.54 4.74
C LEU A 185 -18.17 6.56 5.53
N LYS A 186 -17.04 6.42 4.82
CA LYS A 186 -15.74 6.25 5.45
C LYS A 186 -14.62 6.72 4.50
N SER A 187 -13.50 7.17 5.09
CA SER A 187 -12.27 7.47 4.36
C SER A 187 -11.10 6.88 5.11
N ARG A 188 -10.22 6.14 4.42
CA ARG A 188 -9.05 5.51 5.03
C ARG A 188 -8.03 5.13 3.96
N GLY A 189 -6.73 5.27 4.28
CA GLY A 189 -5.64 4.79 3.44
C GLY A 189 -5.63 5.39 2.03
N GLY A 190 -6.04 6.66 1.87
CA GLY A 190 -6.11 7.34 0.58
C GLY A 190 -7.31 6.97 -0.28
N TYR A 191 -8.28 6.26 0.27
CA TYR A 191 -9.54 5.88 -0.39
C TYR A 191 -10.73 6.39 0.39
N ALA A 192 -11.87 6.54 -0.31
CA ALA A 192 -13.16 6.89 0.29
C ALA A 192 -14.26 6.00 -0.30
N ILE A 193 -15.23 5.66 0.53
CA ILE A 193 -16.41 4.90 0.15
C ILE A 193 -17.66 5.77 0.33
N TYR A 194 -18.53 5.74 -0.65
CA TYR A 194 -19.81 6.45 -0.68
C TYR A 194 -20.95 5.48 -0.92
N SER A 195 -22.14 5.79 -0.40
CA SER A 195 -23.34 5.00 -0.62
C SER A 195 -24.51 5.93 -0.98
N SER A 196 -25.41 5.44 -1.85
CA SER A 196 -26.71 6.09 -2.07
C SER A 196 -27.72 5.80 -0.97
N LEU A 197 -27.43 4.84 -0.07
CA LEU A 197 -28.30 4.48 1.04
C LEU A 197 -27.91 5.22 2.31
N ARG A 198 -28.75 6.12 2.77
CA ARG A 198 -28.55 6.89 4.02
C ARG A 198 -28.53 6.00 5.27
N ARG A 199 -29.21 4.87 5.27
CA ARG A 199 -29.21 3.89 6.39
C ARG A 199 -27.87 3.22 6.64
N ALA A 200 -26.98 3.18 5.65
CA ALA A 200 -25.64 2.62 5.81
C ALA A 200 -24.77 3.42 6.82
N MET A 201 -25.09 4.70 7.09
CA MET A 201 -24.33 5.53 8.05
C MET A 201 -24.44 5.03 9.52
N GLY A 202 -25.49 4.31 9.88
CA GLY A 202 -25.70 3.85 11.25
C GLY A 202 -24.88 2.62 11.68
N ASN A 203 -24.39 1.86 10.70
CA ASN A 203 -23.71 0.59 10.94
C ASN A 203 -22.17 0.71 10.96
N PHE A 204 -21.63 1.89 10.69
CA PHE A 204 -20.17 2.15 10.60
C PHE A 204 -19.71 3.15 11.67
N LYS A 205 -19.98 2.85 12.93
CA LYS A 205 -19.35 3.54 14.08
C LYS A 205 -18.14 2.79 14.57
#